data_3692a84a13e81078112c04b1f3b2c96b
#
_entry.id   3692a84a13e81078112c04b1f3b2c96b
#
_cell.length_a   1.000
_cell.length_b   1.000
_cell.length_c   1.000
_cell.angle_alpha   90.00
_cell.angle_beta   90.00
_cell.angle_gamma   90.00
#
_symmetry.space_group_name_H-M   'P 1'
#
loop_
_entity.id
_entity.type
_entity.pdbx_description
1 polymer ?
#
loop_
_entity_poly.entity_id
_entity_poly.type
_entity_poly.pdbx_seq_one_letter_code
_entity_poly.pdbx_strand_id
1 'polypeptide(L)'
;MIDLKNVSYETNSRELFSDVNFVINAGDKIGLVGPNGAGKTTLLKIINGDIQPTSGDIISSGEEIGILPQNLNKWLDKTVYDFIEEVTGVKSAREEFDYQCERLTQEANEKTLLIYGEALERYEKFEVANFDTTIKKALSRATLGDIDPDRRLNTFSGGQRTRIALAAVFASRYDLILLDEPTNNLDDSGVILLEDFINNSPASFLIVSHDRHFLRNTAERIIELTGGKGVNKYNLGYDEYIEARRGARQAMTDRYKQYEKEKKRLYRVARDARIRANSAKASHKKSDSDKLNDNFRKERASSNIAGAAGGVESRLRQLDEPERVEDEIAIKFAFDEVSSKKHSLISVQSLSISHDREKIIGPVTFNVRPGDKILIQGENGSGKSSLLNFIMGNNTPEYHRGEIKKGENAKIIYMNQSQSLPLKDNSPLDNLRYLSPKLELHDAINILIRFGLDKRTISSTKAIDLSGGERAKVLLAAMSTNSPDLIILDEPTNNLDIPTIEALELALGQYKGGAVIVSHDQDFIKNIGITEKIKI
;
A
#
# COMPACT_ATOMS: atom_id res chain seq x y z
N MET A 1 -7.64 -14.80 -22.65
CA MET A 1 -6.33 -14.09 -22.57
C MET A 1 -6.60 -12.59 -22.66
N ILE A 2 -6.13 -11.82 -21.68
CA ILE A 2 -6.31 -10.36 -21.66
C ILE A 2 -4.92 -9.74 -21.82
N ASP A 3 -4.76 -8.91 -22.85
CA ASP A 3 -3.47 -8.30 -23.23
C ASP A 3 -3.58 -6.78 -23.15
N LEU A 4 -2.79 -6.18 -22.24
CA LEU A 4 -2.66 -4.73 -22.08
C LEU A 4 -1.51 -4.24 -22.95
N LYS A 5 -1.79 -3.29 -23.85
CA LYS A 5 -0.80 -2.71 -24.79
C LYS A 5 -0.68 -1.22 -24.61
N ASN A 6 0.46 -0.77 -24.11
CA ASN A 6 0.82 0.64 -23.92
C ASN A 6 -0.26 1.44 -23.17
N VAL A 7 -0.91 0.79 -22.18
CA VAL A 7 -1.99 1.40 -21.42
C VAL A 7 -1.44 2.50 -20.53
N SER A 8 -1.98 3.70 -20.68
CA SER A 8 -1.60 4.88 -19.89
C SER A 8 -2.84 5.56 -19.34
N TYR A 9 -2.70 6.17 -18.17
CA TYR A 9 -3.77 6.92 -17.57
C TYR A 9 -3.27 8.18 -16.86
N GLU A 10 -3.89 9.29 -17.22
CA GLU A 10 -3.61 10.60 -16.66
C GLU A 10 -4.87 11.20 -16.04
N THR A 11 -4.75 11.75 -14.85
CA THR A 11 -5.77 12.60 -14.24
C THR A 11 -5.51 14.06 -14.60
N ASN A 12 -6.50 14.95 -14.42
CA ASN A 12 -6.39 16.38 -14.73
C ASN A 12 -5.12 17.07 -14.17
N SER A 13 -4.37 16.45 -13.28
CA SER A 13 -3.24 17.05 -12.58
C SER A 13 -1.98 16.19 -12.54
N ARG A 14 -2.06 14.89 -12.91
CA ARG A 14 -0.94 13.95 -12.76
C ARG A 14 -1.10 12.74 -13.65
N GLU A 15 -0.02 12.34 -14.34
CA GLU A 15 0.14 11.02 -14.90
C GLU A 15 0.26 9.99 -13.76
N LEU A 16 -0.62 8.99 -13.73
CA LEU A 16 -0.58 7.91 -12.74
C LEU A 16 0.36 6.80 -13.18
N PHE A 17 0.23 6.40 -14.44
CA PHE A 17 1.12 5.43 -15.07
C PHE A 17 1.07 5.59 -16.59
N SER A 18 2.15 5.22 -17.26
CA SER A 18 2.27 5.17 -18.71
C SER A 18 2.92 3.88 -19.19
N ASP A 19 2.64 3.51 -20.43
CA ASP A 19 3.24 2.36 -21.12
C ASP A 19 3.13 1.03 -20.36
N VAL A 20 1.99 0.78 -19.73
CA VAL A 20 1.72 -0.48 -19.03
C VAL A 20 1.45 -1.57 -20.06
N ASN A 21 2.29 -2.61 -20.03
CA ASN A 21 2.22 -3.73 -20.97
C ASN A 21 2.33 -5.04 -20.19
N PHE A 22 1.31 -5.88 -20.18
CA PHE A 22 1.40 -7.27 -19.69
C PHE A 22 0.19 -8.09 -20.14
N VAL A 23 0.32 -9.41 -20.02
CA VAL A 23 -0.70 -10.37 -20.41
C VAL A 23 -1.15 -11.17 -19.20
N ILE A 24 -2.47 -11.39 -19.11
CA ILE A 24 -3.10 -12.29 -18.16
C ILE A 24 -3.62 -13.50 -18.93
N ASN A 25 -3.07 -14.68 -18.65
CA ASN A 25 -3.51 -15.92 -19.27
C ASN A 25 -4.58 -16.59 -18.39
N ALA A 26 -5.27 -17.57 -18.96
CA ALA A 26 -6.24 -18.38 -18.22
C ALA A 26 -5.52 -19.11 -17.06
N GLY A 27 -6.10 -19.01 -15.87
CA GLY A 27 -5.60 -19.63 -14.64
C GLY A 27 -4.48 -18.87 -13.94
N ASP A 28 -3.96 -17.76 -14.51
CA ASP A 28 -2.90 -16.96 -13.87
C ASP A 28 -3.34 -16.41 -12.50
N LYS A 29 -2.45 -16.48 -11.51
CA LYS A 29 -2.61 -15.86 -10.19
C LYS A 29 -1.56 -14.75 -10.04
N ILE A 30 -1.96 -13.50 -10.29
CA ILE A 30 -1.04 -12.37 -10.40
C ILE A 30 -1.23 -11.43 -9.21
N GLY A 31 -0.15 -11.15 -8.47
CA GLY A 31 -0.08 -10.07 -7.49
C GLY A 31 0.29 -8.75 -8.18
N LEU A 32 -0.54 -7.72 -8.04
CA LEU A 32 -0.26 -6.35 -8.49
C LEU A 32 0.17 -5.52 -7.30
N VAL A 33 1.46 -5.20 -7.23
CA VAL A 33 2.08 -4.45 -6.14
C VAL A 33 2.56 -3.07 -6.62
N GLY A 34 2.88 -2.19 -5.69
CA GLY A 34 3.41 -0.86 -5.99
C GLY A 34 3.07 0.15 -4.91
N PRO A 35 3.68 1.35 -4.92
CA PRO A 35 3.45 2.37 -3.90
C PRO A 35 1.99 2.84 -3.88
N ASN A 36 1.59 3.44 -2.77
CA ASN A 36 0.29 4.08 -2.66
C ASN A 36 0.21 5.27 -3.64
N GLY A 37 -0.92 5.38 -4.34
CA GLY A 37 -1.11 6.40 -5.37
C GLY A 37 -0.49 6.08 -6.74
N ALA A 38 0.10 4.89 -6.94
CA ALA A 38 0.62 4.45 -8.24
C ALA A 38 -0.48 4.12 -9.27
N GLY A 39 -1.76 4.08 -8.84
CA GLY A 39 -2.87 3.82 -9.75
C GLY A 39 -3.32 2.35 -9.82
N LYS A 40 -2.98 1.51 -8.84
CA LYS A 40 -3.37 0.07 -8.81
C LYS A 40 -4.87 -0.13 -8.97
N THR A 41 -5.68 0.50 -8.12
CA THR A 41 -7.15 0.47 -8.19
C THR A 41 -7.69 1.01 -9.52
N THR A 42 -7.05 2.07 -10.04
CA THR A 42 -7.42 2.66 -11.34
C THR A 42 -7.15 1.69 -12.48
N LEU A 43 -6.02 0.98 -12.44
CA LEU A 43 -5.70 -0.04 -13.43
C LEU A 43 -6.70 -1.20 -13.40
N LEU A 44 -7.13 -1.66 -12.20
CA LEU A 44 -8.21 -2.66 -12.09
C LEU A 44 -9.51 -2.17 -12.74
N LYS A 45 -9.91 -0.92 -12.49
CA LYS A 45 -11.12 -0.33 -13.09
C LYS A 45 -11.01 -0.18 -14.61
N ILE A 46 -9.82 0.11 -15.12
CA ILE A 46 -9.58 0.17 -16.57
C ILE A 46 -9.69 -1.23 -17.19
N ILE A 47 -9.13 -2.26 -16.54
CA ILE A 47 -9.25 -3.65 -16.99
C ILE A 47 -10.71 -4.12 -16.96
N ASN A 48 -11.48 -3.69 -15.95
CA ASN A 48 -12.92 -3.99 -15.85
C ASN A 48 -13.78 -3.20 -16.85
N GLY A 49 -13.23 -2.20 -17.51
CA GLY A 49 -13.98 -1.33 -18.44
C GLY A 49 -14.74 -0.17 -17.79
N ASP A 50 -14.64 0.02 -16.48
CA ASP A 50 -15.31 1.13 -15.75
C ASP A 50 -14.70 2.49 -16.10
N ILE A 51 -13.43 2.52 -16.49
CA ILE A 51 -12.68 3.72 -16.85
C ILE A 51 -11.97 3.46 -18.18
N GLN A 52 -12.07 4.40 -19.10
CA GLN A 52 -11.29 4.34 -20.36
C GLN A 52 -9.85 4.80 -20.10
N PRO A 53 -8.83 4.11 -20.65
CA PRO A 53 -7.45 4.58 -20.61
C PRO A 53 -7.28 5.87 -21.40
N THR A 54 -6.29 6.69 -21.04
CA THR A 54 -5.92 7.89 -21.81
C THR A 54 -5.28 7.51 -23.15
N SER A 55 -4.52 6.42 -23.17
CA SER A 55 -3.93 5.84 -24.40
C SER A 55 -3.67 4.34 -24.20
N GLY A 56 -3.46 3.63 -25.30
CA GLY A 56 -3.28 2.19 -25.34
C GLY A 56 -4.60 1.42 -25.38
N ASP A 57 -4.50 0.11 -25.51
CA ASP A 57 -5.64 -0.79 -25.70
C ASP A 57 -5.60 -1.97 -24.75
N ILE A 58 -6.78 -2.47 -24.37
CA ILE A 58 -6.96 -3.74 -23.70
C ILE A 58 -7.67 -4.68 -24.66
N ILE A 59 -7.00 -5.77 -25.02
CA ILE A 59 -7.50 -6.76 -25.93
C ILE A 59 -7.97 -7.96 -25.10
N SER A 60 -9.26 -8.28 -25.18
CA SER A 60 -9.88 -9.46 -24.58
C SER A 60 -10.42 -10.36 -25.67
N SER A 61 -10.33 -11.66 -25.47
CA SER A 61 -10.87 -12.67 -26.40
C SER A 61 -12.30 -13.11 -26.01
N GLY A 62 -13.03 -12.25 -25.29
CA GLY A 62 -14.41 -12.54 -24.84
C GLY A 62 -14.48 -13.08 -23.41
N GLU A 63 -13.42 -12.89 -22.61
CA GLU A 63 -13.43 -13.25 -21.19
C GLU A 63 -14.41 -12.37 -20.40
N GLU A 64 -15.17 -12.98 -19.52
CA GLU A 64 -15.98 -12.29 -18.51
C GLU A 64 -15.09 -11.84 -17.36
N ILE A 65 -15.05 -10.53 -17.13
CA ILE A 65 -14.21 -9.90 -16.11
C ILE A 65 -15.13 -9.37 -15.00
N GLY A 66 -14.76 -9.60 -13.75
CA GLY A 66 -15.46 -9.05 -12.60
C GLY A 66 -14.52 -8.42 -11.58
N ILE A 67 -14.89 -7.24 -11.11
CA ILE A 67 -14.24 -6.59 -9.97
C ILE A 67 -15.13 -6.74 -8.73
N LEU A 68 -14.54 -7.25 -7.65
CA LEU A 68 -15.26 -7.41 -6.40
C LEU A 68 -15.06 -6.20 -5.51
N PRO A 69 -16.14 -5.63 -4.97
CA PRO A 69 -16.08 -4.36 -4.28
C PRO A 69 -15.39 -4.50 -2.92
N GLN A 70 -14.41 -3.63 -2.67
CA GLN A 70 -13.74 -3.49 -1.38
C GLN A 70 -14.67 -2.95 -0.29
N ASN A 71 -15.64 -2.11 -0.65
CA ASN A 71 -16.52 -1.42 0.29
C ASN A 71 -17.99 -1.62 -0.09
N LEU A 72 -18.79 -2.13 0.84
CA LEU A 72 -20.20 -2.41 0.65
C LEU A 72 -21.14 -1.22 0.88
N ASN A 73 -20.62 -0.03 1.17
CA ASN A 73 -21.46 1.13 1.53
C ASN A 73 -22.51 1.48 0.46
N LYS A 74 -22.19 1.24 -0.81
CA LYS A 74 -23.12 1.47 -1.94
C LYS A 74 -24.34 0.55 -1.91
N TRP A 75 -24.24 -0.62 -1.25
CA TRP A 75 -25.27 -1.66 -1.26
C TRP A 75 -25.96 -1.87 0.09
N LEU A 76 -25.71 -1.00 1.10
CA LEU A 76 -26.23 -1.17 2.46
C LEU A 76 -27.76 -1.36 2.53
N ASP A 77 -28.50 -0.75 1.61
CA ASP A 77 -29.96 -0.84 1.56
C ASP A 77 -30.49 -2.05 0.76
N LYS A 78 -29.59 -2.78 0.07
CA LYS A 78 -29.93 -3.99 -0.67
C LYS A 78 -29.92 -5.21 0.23
N THR A 79 -30.63 -6.28 -0.23
CA THR A 79 -30.54 -7.59 0.40
C THR A 79 -29.18 -8.25 0.10
N VAL A 80 -28.83 -9.27 0.87
CA VAL A 80 -27.64 -10.08 0.59
C VAL A 80 -27.75 -10.73 -0.79
N TYR A 81 -28.96 -11.21 -1.13
CA TYR A 81 -29.25 -11.80 -2.43
C TYR A 81 -29.00 -10.82 -3.57
N ASP A 82 -29.64 -9.64 -3.54
CA ASP A 82 -29.51 -8.62 -4.58
C ASP A 82 -28.06 -8.16 -4.76
N PHE A 83 -27.33 -8.04 -3.65
CA PHE A 83 -25.92 -7.66 -3.66
C PHE A 83 -25.07 -8.72 -4.39
N ILE A 84 -25.20 -9.99 -3.99
CA ILE A 84 -24.40 -11.07 -4.59
C ILE A 84 -24.79 -11.24 -6.06
N GLU A 85 -26.08 -11.20 -6.40
CA GLU A 85 -26.57 -11.29 -7.77
C GLU A 85 -25.98 -10.19 -8.68
N GLU A 86 -25.92 -8.95 -8.17
CA GLU A 86 -25.38 -7.81 -8.93
C GLU A 86 -23.87 -7.91 -9.14
N VAL A 87 -23.12 -8.16 -8.07
CA VAL A 87 -21.63 -8.13 -8.15
C VAL A 87 -21.04 -9.38 -8.82
N THR A 88 -21.78 -10.48 -8.88
CA THR A 88 -21.35 -11.69 -9.59
C THR A 88 -21.73 -11.69 -11.08
N GLY A 89 -22.43 -10.66 -11.57
CA GLY A 89 -22.86 -10.56 -12.96
C GLY A 89 -24.09 -11.40 -13.32
N VAL A 90 -24.62 -12.17 -12.37
CA VAL A 90 -25.80 -13.04 -12.58
C VAL A 90 -27.03 -12.23 -12.96
N LYS A 91 -27.24 -11.07 -12.31
CA LYS A 91 -28.33 -10.16 -12.64
C LYS A 91 -28.28 -9.71 -14.10
N SER A 92 -27.13 -9.26 -14.55
CA SER A 92 -26.92 -8.83 -15.94
C SER A 92 -27.13 -9.96 -16.94
N ALA A 93 -26.65 -11.18 -16.63
CA ALA A 93 -26.83 -12.34 -17.48
C ALA A 93 -28.31 -12.76 -17.59
N ARG A 94 -29.08 -12.67 -16.48
CA ARG A 94 -30.52 -12.94 -16.46
C ARG A 94 -31.29 -11.92 -17.28
N GLU A 95 -31.07 -10.62 -17.03
CA GLU A 95 -31.77 -9.54 -17.74
C GLU A 95 -31.48 -9.58 -19.24
N GLU A 96 -30.26 -9.87 -19.65
CA GLU A 96 -29.89 -10.02 -21.06
C GLU A 96 -30.58 -11.21 -21.69
N PHE A 97 -30.59 -12.37 -21.04
CA PHE A 97 -31.25 -13.55 -21.53
C PHE A 97 -32.77 -13.33 -21.69
N ASP A 98 -33.45 -12.78 -20.68
CA ASP A 98 -34.87 -12.47 -20.70
C ASP A 98 -35.20 -11.50 -21.85
N TYR A 99 -34.39 -10.45 -22.02
CA TYR A 99 -34.55 -9.49 -23.12
C TYR A 99 -34.41 -10.15 -24.51
N GLN A 100 -33.41 -11.04 -24.68
CA GLN A 100 -33.23 -11.71 -25.97
C GLN A 100 -34.30 -12.77 -26.23
N CYS A 101 -34.87 -13.41 -25.19
CA CYS A 101 -36.04 -14.26 -25.31
C CYS A 101 -37.25 -13.48 -25.86
N GLU A 102 -37.54 -12.30 -25.31
CA GLU A 102 -38.64 -11.45 -25.77
C GLU A 102 -38.43 -11.01 -27.23
N ARG A 103 -37.20 -10.60 -27.58
CA ARG A 103 -36.86 -10.20 -28.96
C ARG A 103 -37.03 -11.35 -29.95
N LEU A 104 -36.61 -12.55 -29.59
CA LEU A 104 -36.74 -13.72 -30.47
C LEU A 104 -38.22 -14.08 -30.73
N THR A 105 -39.11 -13.85 -29.75
CA THR A 105 -40.56 -14.05 -29.96
C THR A 105 -41.19 -13.02 -30.89
N GLN A 106 -40.62 -11.81 -30.97
CA GLN A 106 -41.12 -10.72 -31.82
C GLN A 106 -40.55 -10.80 -33.24
N GLU A 107 -39.30 -11.15 -33.39
CA GLU A 107 -38.57 -11.18 -34.66
C GLU A 107 -37.58 -12.34 -34.69
N ALA A 108 -38.03 -13.48 -35.24
CA ALA A 108 -37.17 -14.66 -35.39
C ALA A 108 -36.43 -14.61 -36.72
N ASN A 109 -35.16 -14.14 -36.67
CA ASN A 109 -34.23 -14.17 -37.81
C ASN A 109 -32.86 -14.73 -37.36
N GLU A 110 -32.00 -14.99 -38.34
CA GLU A 110 -30.65 -15.58 -38.08
C GLU A 110 -29.81 -14.74 -37.08
N LYS A 111 -29.91 -13.42 -37.18
CA LYS A 111 -29.18 -12.51 -36.29
C LYS A 111 -29.72 -12.54 -34.86
N THR A 112 -31.04 -12.52 -34.66
CA THR A 112 -31.64 -12.59 -33.32
C THR A 112 -31.42 -13.96 -32.69
N LEU A 113 -31.36 -15.03 -33.48
CA LEU A 113 -31.04 -16.37 -33.00
C LEU A 113 -29.59 -16.49 -32.53
N LEU A 114 -28.64 -15.86 -33.25
CA LEU A 114 -27.22 -15.82 -32.84
C LEU A 114 -27.05 -15.10 -31.49
N ILE A 115 -27.63 -13.90 -31.36
CA ILE A 115 -27.55 -13.11 -30.13
C ILE A 115 -28.21 -13.81 -28.95
N TYR A 116 -29.35 -14.49 -29.19
CA TYR A 116 -30.00 -15.33 -28.19
C TYR A 116 -29.07 -16.48 -27.74
N GLY A 117 -28.37 -17.12 -28.70
CA GLY A 117 -27.39 -18.17 -28.40
C GLY A 117 -26.26 -17.67 -27.47
N GLU A 118 -25.72 -16.50 -27.76
CA GLU A 118 -24.70 -15.87 -26.91
C GLU A 118 -25.22 -15.54 -25.50
N ALA A 119 -26.45 -15.01 -25.41
CA ALA A 119 -27.09 -14.72 -24.12
C ALA A 119 -27.39 -16.01 -23.33
N LEU A 120 -27.78 -17.10 -24.00
CA LEU A 120 -28.00 -18.41 -23.37
C LEU A 120 -26.70 -19.00 -22.84
N GLU A 121 -25.61 -18.97 -23.61
CA GLU A 121 -24.28 -19.42 -23.16
C GLU A 121 -23.84 -18.66 -21.91
N ARG A 122 -24.02 -17.33 -21.88
CA ARG A 122 -23.72 -16.50 -20.73
C ARG A 122 -24.58 -16.85 -19.52
N TYR A 123 -25.91 -17.05 -19.72
CA TYR A 123 -26.85 -17.47 -18.69
C TYR A 123 -26.46 -18.81 -18.05
N GLU A 124 -26.04 -19.79 -18.85
CA GLU A 124 -25.59 -21.11 -18.39
C GLU A 124 -24.26 -20.99 -17.66
N LYS A 125 -23.29 -20.22 -18.19
CA LYS A 125 -21.98 -19.98 -17.58
C LYS A 125 -22.10 -19.40 -16.16
N PHE A 126 -23.00 -18.44 -15.97
CA PHE A 126 -23.24 -17.83 -14.66
C PHE A 126 -24.14 -18.67 -13.74
N GLU A 127 -24.56 -19.87 -14.19
CA GLU A 127 -25.44 -20.78 -13.42
C GLU A 127 -26.71 -20.08 -12.92
N VAL A 128 -27.28 -19.16 -13.73
CA VAL A 128 -28.40 -18.29 -13.31
C VAL A 128 -29.60 -19.11 -12.80
N ALA A 129 -29.94 -20.23 -13.45
CA ALA A 129 -31.03 -21.11 -13.03
C ALA A 129 -30.84 -21.75 -11.65
N ASN A 130 -29.59 -21.92 -11.22
CA ASN A 130 -29.23 -22.58 -9.95
C ASN A 130 -28.65 -21.59 -8.90
N PHE A 131 -28.81 -20.28 -9.13
CA PHE A 131 -28.15 -19.25 -8.34
C PHE A 131 -28.50 -19.28 -6.85
N ASP A 132 -29.77 -19.61 -6.50
CA ASP A 132 -30.17 -19.79 -5.09
C ASP A 132 -29.35 -20.85 -4.37
N THR A 133 -29.04 -21.94 -5.07
CA THR A 133 -28.20 -23.00 -4.51
C THR A 133 -26.73 -22.54 -4.40
N THR A 134 -26.26 -21.77 -5.39
CA THR A 134 -24.91 -21.21 -5.42
C THR A 134 -24.70 -20.21 -4.28
N ILE A 135 -25.66 -19.30 -4.04
CA ILE A 135 -25.63 -18.37 -2.89
C ILE A 135 -25.56 -19.13 -1.56
N LYS A 136 -26.43 -20.11 -1.34
CA LYS A 136 -26.44 -20.90 -0.10
C LYS A 136 -25.10 -21.60 0.17
N LYS A 137 -24.51 -22.21 -0.88
CA LYS A 137 -23.19 -22.83 -0.78
C LYS A 137 -22.10 -21.79 -0.48
N ALA A 138 -22.14 -20.65 -1.14
CA ALA A 138 -21.17 -19.57 -0.96
C ALA A 138 -21.23 -18.96 0.47
N LEU A 139 -22.44 -18.70 0.97
CA LEU A 139 -22.66 -18.23 2.35
C LEU A 139 -22.17 -19.27 3.37
N SER A 140 -22.50 -20.56 3.15
CA SER A 140 -22.02 -21.65 4.03
C SER A 140 -20.50 -21.72 4.03
N ARG A 141 -19.84 -21.61 2.87
CA ARG A 141 -18.37 -21.57 2.76
C ARG A 141 -17.76 -20.37 3.48
N ALA A 142 -18.45 -19.22 3.43
CA ALA A 142 -18.05 -18.02 4.18
C ALA A 142 -18.42 -18.06 5.68
N THR A 143 -18.83 -19.23 6.20
CA THR A 143 -19.27 -19.44 7.59
C THR A 143 -20.51 -18.61 8.00
N LEU A 144 -21.40 -18.39 7.04
CA LEU A 144 -22.65 -17.63 7.17
C LEU A 144 -23.88 -18.48 6.77
N GLY A 145 -23.82 -19.79 6.96
CA GLY A 145 -24.85 -20.73 6.46
C GLY A 145 -26.27 -20.51 7.01
N ASP A 146 -26.41 -19.87 8.15
CA ASP A 146 -27.71 -19.61 8.81
C ASP A 146 -28.28 -18.22 8.47
N ILE A 147 -27.61 -17.46 7.60
CA ILE A 147 -28.10 -16.12 7.22
C ILE A 147 -29.18 -16.24 6.16
N ASP A 148 -30.29 -15.53 6.41
CA ASP A 148 -31.35 -15.31 5.45
C ASP A 148 -30.83 -14.34 4.34
N PRO A 149 -30.75 -14.78 3.06
CA PRO A 149 -30.31 -13.93 1.96
C PRO A 149 -31.20 -12.71 1.70
N ASP A 150 -32.44 -12.70 2.14
CA ASP A 150 -33.38 -11.59 1.94
C ASP A 150 -33.18 -10.46 2.97
N ARG A 151 -32.30 -10.64 3.97
CA ARG A 151 -31.95 -9.59 4.92
C ARG A 151 -31.08 -8.51 4.27
N ARG A 152 -31.32 -7.24 4.68
CA ARG A 152 -30.55 -6.08 4.19
C ARG A 152 -29.16 -6.02 4.80
N LEU A 153 -28.18 -5.59 4.00
CA LEU A 153 -26.78 -5.50 4.39
C LEU A 153 -26.53 -4.56 5.58
N ASN A 154 -27.33 -3.49 5.75
CA ASN A 154 -27.21 -2.57 6.88
C ASN A 154 -27.51 -3.21 8.23
N THR A 155 -28.19 -4.35 8.28
CA THR A 155 -28.50 -5.09 9.52
C THR A 155 -27.36 -5.96 10.04
N PHE A 156 -26.29 -6.09 9.28
CA PHE A 156 -25.14 -6.93 9.62
C PHE A 156 -23.99 -6.13 10.22
N SER A 157 -23.23 -6.75 11.11
CA SER A 157 -21.99 -6.18 11.63
C SER A 157 -20.93 -5.99 10.52
N GLY A 158 -19.91 -5.17 10.76
CA GLY A 158 -18.82 -4.97 9.81
C GLY A 158 -18.17 -6.28 9.38
N GLY A 159 -17.84 -7.17 10.33
CA GLY A 159 -17.25 -8.47 10.03
C GLY A 159 -18.18 -9.40 9.24
N GLN A 160 -19.49 -9.43 9.55
CA GLN A 160 -20.45 -10.19 8.74
C GLN A 160 -20.54 -9.65 7.32
N ARG A 161 -20.55 -8.33 7.14
CA ARG A 161 -20.53 -7.71 5.80
C ARG A 161 -19.29 -8.10 4.99
N THR A 162 -18.12 -8.13 5.62
CA THR A 162 -16.88 -8.58 4.96
C THR A 162 -16.98 -10.05 4.54
N ARG A 163 -17.56 -10.91 5.38
CA ARG A 163 -17.80 -12.33 5.02
C ARG A 163 -18.85 -12.49 3.92
N ILE A 164 -19.86 -11.60 3.85
CA ILE A 164 -20.82 -11.57 2.72
C ILE A 164 -20.12 -11.18 1.42
N ALA A 165 -19.19 -10.21 1.46
CA ALA A 165 -18.37 -9.89 0.30
C ALA A 165 -17.52 -11.10 -0.14
N LEU A 166 -16.96 -11.85 0.82
CA LEU A 166 -16.23 -13.08 0.54
C LEU A 166 -17.14 -14.16 -0.11
N ALA A 167 -18.40 -14.27 0.35
CA ALA A 167 -19.37 -15.17 -0.29
C ALA A 167 -19.64 -14.78 -1.75
N ALA A 168 -19.68 -13.49 -2.08
CA ALA A 168 -19.81 -13.04 -3.47
C ALA A 168 -18.60 -13.49 -4.32
N VAL A 169 -17.37 -13.48 -3.76
CA VAL A 169 -16.18 -14.06 -4.43
C VAL A 169 -16.40 -15.54 -4.73
N PHE A 170 -16.87 -16.30 -3.76
CA PHE A 170 -17.10 -17.75 -3.89
C PHE A 170 -18.24 -18.11 -4.87
N ALA A 171 -19.21 -17.20 -5.02
CA ALA A 171 -20.33 -17.39 -5.95
C ALA A 171 -19.99 -16.96 -7.38
N SER A 172 -18.92 -16.19 -7.60
CA SER A 172 -18.58 -15.64 -8.92
C SER A 172 -18.17 -16.71 -9.93
N ARG A 173 -18.44 -16.44 -11.22
CA ARG A 173 -18.14 -17.33 -12.37
C ARG A 173 -17.38 -16.57 -13.46
N TYR A 174 -16.69 -15.51 -13.10
CA TYR A 174 -15.84 -14.75 -14.01
C TYR A 174 -14.60 -15.53 -14.43
N ASP A 175 -14.12 -15.32 -15.65
CA ASP A 175 -12.84 -15.88 -16.12
C ASP A 175 -11.64 -15.16 -15.49
N LEU A 176 -11.78 -13.84 -15.28
CA LEU A 176 -10.82 -13.02 -14.54
C LEU A 176 -11.54 -12.32 -13.37
N ILE A 177 -11.04 -12.56 -12.18
CA ILE A 177 -11.51 -11.92 -10.95
C ILE A 177 -10.47 -10.89 -10.51
N LEU A 178 -10.92 -9.63 -10.41
CA LEU A 178 -10.11 -8.50 -9.94
C LEU A 178 -10.39 -8.27 -8.45
N LEU A 179 -9.36 -8.37 -7.62
CA LEU A 179 -9.44 -8.19 -6.18
C LEU A 179 -8.61 -6.98 -5.75
N ASP A 180 -9.26 -6.00 -5.12
CA ASP A 180 -8.59 -4.79 -4.58
C ASP A 180 -8.58 -4.86 -3.06
N GLU A 181 -7.41 -5.13 -2.45
CA GLU A 181 -7.18 -5.26 -1.02
C GLU A 181 -8.20 -6.21 -0.33
N PRO A 182 -8.35 -7.46 -0.80
CA PRO A 182 -9.42 -8.35 -0.35
C PRO A 182 -9.24 -8.84 1.09
N THR A 183 -8.03 -8.74 1.64
CA THR A 183 -7.72 -9.14 3.03
C THR A 183 -8.09 -8.10 4.07
N ASN A 184 -8.37 -6.85 3.64
CA ASN A 184 -8.76 -5.78 4.54
C ASN A 184 -10.05 -6.14 5.31
N ASN A 185 -10.00 -6.05 6.63
CA ASN A 185 -11.09 -6.38 7.55
C ASN A 185 -11.50 -7.88 7.59
N LEU A 186 -10.76 -8.79 6.94
CA LEU A 186 -10.89 -10.22 7.16
C LEU A 186 -10.15 -10.61 8.43
N ASP A 187 -10.68 -11.61 9.13
CA ASP A 187 -9.95 -12.33 10.18
C ASP A 187 -9.08 -13.45 9.57
N ASP A 188 -8.18 -14.03 10.36
CA ASP A 188 -7.28 -15.08 9.88
C ASP A 188 -8.04 -16.23 9.21
N SER A 189 -9.23 -16.60 9.73
CA SER A 189 -10.07 -17.64 9.15
C SER A 189 -10.62 -17.23 7.77
N GLY A 190 -11.01 -15.99 7.59
CA GLY A 190 -11.47 -15.46 6.31
C GLY A 190 -10.37 -15.39 5.26
N VAL A 191 -9.16 -15.02 5.66
CA VAL A 191 -7.97 -15.00 4.79
C VAL A 191 -7.66 -16.41 4.29
N ILE A 192 -7.62 -17.41 5.18
CA ILE A 192 -7.37 -18.81 4.81
C ILE A 192 -8.44 -19.33 3.82
N LEU A 193 -9.72 -19.02 4.04
CA LEU A 193 -10.79 -19.41 3.12
C LEU A 193 -10.63 -18.78 1.73
N LEU A 194 -10.18 -17.53 1.68
CA LEU A 194 -9.93 -16.82 0.42
C LEU A 194 -8.71 -17.41 -0.31
N GLU A 195 -7.61 -17.67 0.40
CA GLU A 195 -6.41 -18.33 -0.14
C GLU A 195 -6.77 -19.70 -0.75
N ASP A 196 -7.51 -20.52 0.02
CA ASP A 196 -7.97 -21.83 -0.46
C ASP A 196 -8.85 -21.73 -1.70
N PHE A 197 -9.74 -20.74 -1.76
CA PHE A 197 -10.57 -20.51 -2.94
C PHE A 197 -9.75 -20.12 -4.17
N ILE A 198 -8.83 -19.15 -4.04
CA ILE A 198 -7.98 -18.69 -5.14
C ILE A 198 -7.13 -19.83 -5.69
N ASN A 199 -6.49 -20.59 -4.81
CA ASN A 199 -5.58 -21.66 -5.19
C ASN A 199 -6.29 -22.83 -5.90
N ASN A 200 -7.54 -23.12 -5.52
CA ASN A 200 -8.32 -24.22 -6.11
C ASN A 200 -9.24 -23.77 -7.26
N SER A 201 -9.34 -22.47 -7.55
CA SER A 201 -10.19 -21.95 -8.62
C SER A 201 -9.49 -22.04 -9.99
N PRO A 202 -10.19 -22.44 -11.05
CA PRO A 202 -9.67 -22.39 -12.42
C PRO A 202 -9.63 -20.96 -12.98
N ALA A 203 -10.31 -19.99 -12.37
CA ALA A 203 -10.32 -18.60 -12.80
C ALA A 203 -8.95 -17.95 -12.67
N SER A 204 -8.71 -16.92 -13.48
CA SER A 204 -7.56 -16.04 -13.33
C SER A 204 -7.82 -15.00 -12.25
N PHE A 205 -6.78 -14.59 -11.55
CA PHE A 205 -6.88 -13.55 -10.54
C PHE A 205 -5.82 -12.47 -10.76
N LEU A 206 -6.24 -11.22 -10.66
CA LEU A 206 -5.34 -10.07 -10.51
C LEU A 206 -5.62 -9.43 -9.15
N ILE A 207 -4.65 -9.56 -8.25
CA ILE A 207 -4.81 -9.28 -6.82
C ILE A 207 -3.96 -8.08 -6.45
N VAL A 208 -4.58 -7.00 -6.04
CA VAL A 208 -3.90 -5.90 -5.34
C VAL A 208 -3.95 -6.21 -3.85
N SER A 209 -2.81 -6.36 -3.22
CA SER A 209 -2.71 -6.51 -1.76
C SER A 209 -1.40 -5.98 -1.20
N HIS A 210 -1.45 -5.52 0.04
CA HIS A 210 -0.29 -5.18 0.86
C HIS A 210 0.03 -6.26 1.91
N ASP A 211 -0.81 -7.29 1.99
CA ASP A 211 -0.59 -8.46 2.83
C ASP A 211 0.42 -9.40 2.17
N ARG A 212 1.63 -9.42 2.74
CA ARG A 212 2.76 -10.21 2.23
C ARG A 212 2.53 -11.72 2.35
N HIS A 213 1.89 -12.15 3.44
CA HIS A 213 1.58 -13.56 3.66
C HIS A 213 0.56 -14.05 2.64
N PHE A 214 -0.47 -13.27 2.41
CA PHE A 214 -1.49 -13.57 1.41
C PHE A 214 -0.92 -13.64 -0.02
N LEU A 215 -0.10 -12.65 -0.42
CA LEU A 215 0.56 -12.67 -1.73
C LEU A 215 1.51 -13.86 -1.89
N ARG A 216 2.23 -14.26 -0.84
CA ARG A 216 3.12 -15.44 -0.85
C ARG A 216 2.35 -16.73 -1.12
N ASN A 217 1.15 -16.84 -0.55
CA ASN A 217 0.34 -18.05 -0.65
C ASN A 217 -0.52 -18.11 -1.92
N THR A 218 -0.75 -16.99 -2.60
CA THR A 218 -1.70 -16.93 -3.71
C THR A 218 -1.09 -16.49 -5.04
N ALA A 219 -0.05 -15.63 -5.03
CA ALA A 219 0.50 -15.07 -6.25
C ALA A 219 1.65 -15.92 -6.81
N GLU A 220 1.51 -16.39 -8.05
CA GLU A 220 2.53 -17.12 -8.81
C GLU A 220 3.45 -16.16 -9.57
N ARG A 221 2.95 -14.98 -9.91
CA ARG A 221 3.67 -13.90 -10.59
C ARG A 221 3.38 -12.58 -9.93
N ILE A 222 4.38 -11.68 -9.96
CA ILE A 222 4.23 -10.32 -9.45
C ILE A 222 4.39 -9.31 -10.59
N ILE A 223 3.48 -8.35 -10.64
CA ILE A 223 3.58 -7.15 -11.48
C ILE A 223 3.71 -5.97 -10.54
N GLU A 224 4.81 -5.22 -10.68
CA GLU A 224 5.06 -4.03 -9.88
C GLU A 224 4.77 -2.78 -10.71
N LEU A 225 3.77 -2.02 -10.28
CA LEU A 225 3.45 -0.71 -10.85
C LEU A 225 4.34 0.35 -10.19
N THR A 226 5.21 0.99 -10.97
CA THR A 226 6.29 1.84 -10.43
C THR A 226 5.84 3.27 -10.07
N GLY A 227 4.58 3.64 -10.37
CA GLY A 227 4.07 5.00 -10.12
C GLY A 227 4.60 6.05 -11.11
N GLY A 228 4.94 5.63 -12.32
CA GLY A 228 5.45 6.45 -13.41
C GLY A 228 5.48 5.64 -14.70
N LYS A 229 6.66 5.41 -15.26
CA LYS A 229 6.79 4.70 -16.54
C LYS A 229 6.77 3.18 -16.37
N GLY A 230 5.77 2.54 -16.98
CA GLY A 230 5.70 1.11 -17.18
C GLY A 230 5.46 0.26 -15.94
N VAL A 231 5.66 -1.02 -16.08
CA VAL A 231 5.58 -2.03 -15.03
C VAL A 231 6.81 -2.92 -15.04
N ASN A 232 7.26 -3.32 -13.87
CA ASN A 232 8.23 -4.39 -13.74
C ASN A 232 7.49 -5.74 -13.63
N LYS A 233 7.89 -6.72 -14.43
CA LYS A 233 7.27 -8.05 -14.47
C LYS A 233 8.21 -9.06 -13.85
N TYR A 234 7.74 -9.78 -12.87
CA TYR A 234 8.48 -10.84 -12.20
C TYR A 234 7.69 -12.14 -12.36
N ASN A 235 8.21 -13.07 -13.16
CA ASN A 235 7.64 -14.43 -13.29
C ASN A 235 8.13 -15.30 -12.13
N LEU A 236 7.93 -14.81 -10.93
CA LEU A 236 8.45 -15.32 -9.66
C LEU A 236 7.38 -15.15 -8.60
N GLY A 237 7.38 -16.03 -7.60
CA GLY A 237 6.60 -15.88 -6.40
C GLY A 237 7.01 -14.65 -5.57
N TYR A 238 6.26 -14.37 -4.52
CA TYR A 238 6.46 -13.13 -3.76
C TYR A 238 7.83 -13.03 -3.09
N ASP A 239 8.36 -14.11 -2.52
CA ASP A 239 9.65 -14.08 -1.81
C ASP A 239 10.83 -13.86 -2.77
N GLU A 240 10.83 -14.56 -3.90
CA GLU A 240 11.85 -14.38 -4.94
C GLU A 240 11.76 -12.98 -5.57
N TYR A 241 10.54 -12.42 -5.72
CA TYR A 241 10.34 -11.03 -6.14
C TYR A 241 11.03 -10.05 -5.19
N ILE A 242 10.84 -10.21 -3.87
CA ILE A 242 11.45 -9.34 -2.87
C ILE A 242 12.98 -9.41 -2.93
N GLU A 243 13.55 -10.61 -3.10
CA GLU A 243 15.00 -10.79 -3.25
C GLU A 243 15.52 -10.13 -4.55
N ALA A 244 14.84 -10.35 -5.68
CA ALA A 244 15.19 -9.74 -6.96
C ALA A 244 15.12 -8.20 -6.88
N ARG A 245 14.09 -7.66 -6.27
CA ARG A 245 13.90 -6.21 -6.06
C ARG A 245 15.01 -5.63 -5.19
N ARG A 246 15.35 -6.29 -4.08
CA ARG A 246 16.47 -5.87 -3.20
C ARG A 246 17.81 -5.89 -3.96
N GLY A 247 18.07 -6.94 -4.73
CA GLY A 247 19.27 -7.06 -5.55
C GLY A 247 19.37 -5.97 -6.62
N ALA A 248 18.29 -5.70 -7.34
CA ALA A 248 18.24 -4.64 -8.35
C ALA A 248 18.47 -3.26 -7.73
N ARG A 249 17.85 -2.98 -6.57
CA ARG A 249 18.02 -1.72 -5.83
C ARG A 249 19.46 -1.54 -5.33
N GLN A 250 20.06 -2.60 -4.79
CA GLN A 250 21.46 -2.56 -4.36
C GLN A 250 22.39 -2.27 -5.54
N ALA A 251 22.18 -2.93 -6.67
CA ALA A 251 22.98 -2.71 -7.88
C ALA A 251 22.85 -1.26 -8.40
N MET A 252 21.63 -0.69 -8.40
CA MET A 252 21.41 0.71 -8.77
C MET A 252 22.11 1.67 -7.80
N THR A 253 22.00 1.42 -6.50
CA THR A 253 22.65 2.23 -5.45
C THR A 253 24.18 2.20 -5.61
N ASP A 254 24.76 1.06 -5.89
CA ASP A 254 26.20 0.91 -6.08
C ASP A 254 26.67 1.56 -7.39
N ARG A 255 25.87 1.50 -8.47
CA ARG A 255 26.11 2.26 -9.72
C ARG A 255 26.10 3.76 -9.46
N TYR A 256 25.14 4.26 -8.71
CA TYR A 256 25.05 5.69 -8.39
C TYR A 256 26.25 6.15 -7.51
N LYS A 257 26.63 5.35 -6.51
CA LYS A 257 27.83 5.62 -5.70
C LYS A 257 29.12 5.65 -6.54
N GLN A 258 29.25 4.73 -7.49
CA GLN A 258 30.41 4.70 -8.40
C GLN A 258 30.40 5.95 -9.31
N TYR A 259 29.27 6.31 -9.88
CA TYR A 259 29.10 7.54 -10.67
C TYR A 259 29.49 8.79 -9.86
N GLU A 260 28.96 8.95 -8.66
CA GLU A 260 29.30 10.08 -7.77
C GLU A 260 30.81 10.13 -7.43
N LYS A 261 31.42 8.98 -7.17
CA LYS A 261 32.84 8.88 -6.90
C LYS A 261 33.69 9.29 -8.11
N GLU A 262 33.33 8.82 -9.31
CA GLU A 262 34.01 9.16 -10.55
C GLU A 262 33.80 10.64 -10.91
N LYS A 263 32.58 11.15 -10.78
CA LYS A 263 32.24 12.58 -10.97
C LYS A 263 33.08 13.48 -10.06
N LYS A 264 33.19 13.16 -8.77
CA LYS A 264 34.04 13.88 -7.81
C LYS A 264 35.52 13.78 -8.18
N ARG A 265 35.99 12.63 -8.65
CA ARG A 265 37.35 12.43 -9.13
C ARG A 265 37.68 13.33 -10.31
N LEU A 266 36.81 13.35 -11.32
CA LEU A 266 36.97 14.16 -12.52
C LEU A 266 36.89 15.66 -12.22
N TYR A 267 36.00 16.10 -11.35
CA TYR A 267 35.98 17.49 -10.89
C TYR A 267 37.26 17.92 -10.20
N ARG A 268 37.84 17.04 -9.37
CA ARG A 268 39.14 17.32 -8.72
C ARG A 268 40.27 17.47 -9.74
N VAL A 269 40.36 16.55 -10.70
CA VAL A 269 41.35 16.59 -11.77
C VAL A 269 41.21 17.86 -12.62
N ALA A 270 39.97 18.23 -13.01
CA ALA A 270 39.69 19.46 -13.77
C ALA A 270 40.12 20.71 -12.97
N ARG A 271 39.79 20.78 -11.69
CA ARG A 271 40.17 21.88 -10.80
C ARG A 271 41.69 22.00 -10.67
N ASP A 272 42.37 20.89 -10.45
CA ASP A 272 43.83 20.87 -10.30
C ASP A 272 44.52 21.25 -11.61
N ALA A 273 44.00 20.82 -12.75
CA ALA A 273 44.49 21.23 -14.07
C ALA A 273 44.29 22.74 -14.31
N ARG A 274 43.13 23.31 -13.92
CA ARG A 274 42.90 24.77 -14.00
C ARG A 274 43.82 25.58 -13.09
N ILE A 275 44.08 25.11 -11.85
CA ILE A 275 45.03 25.75 -10.93
C ILE A 275 46.42 25.75 -11.52
N ARG A 276 46.89 24.63 -12.06
CA ARG A 276 48.22 24.50 -12.70
C ARG A 276 48.35 25.42 -13.93
N ALA A 277 47.28 25.48 -14.78
CA ALA A 277 47.25 26.37 -15.94
C ALA A 277 47.31 27.87 -15.54
N ASN A 278 46.61 28.27 -14.49
CA ASN A 278 46.62 29.63 -13.96
C ASN A 278 47.97 29.99 -13.29
N SER A 279 48.57 29.03 -12.57
CA SER A 279 49.92 29.21 -11.96
C SER A 279 51.00 29.36 -13.04
N ALA A 280 50.93 28.59 -14.13
CA ALA A 280 51.83 28.72 -15.26
C ALA A 280 51.70 30.09 -15.97
N LYS A 281 50.47 30.66 -16.06
CA LYS A 281 50.25 32.00 -16.58
C LYS A 281 50.73 33.12 -15.65
N ALA A 282 50.62 32.91 -14.31
CA ALA A 282 51.03 33.91 -13.31
C ALA A 282 52.54 34.02 -13.13
N SER A 283 53.31 32.95 -13.36
CA SER A 283 54.79 32.98 -13.28
C SER A 283 55.44 33.76 -14.43
N HIS A 284 54.67 34.31 -15.36
CA HIS A 284 55.14 35.04 -16.52
C HIS A 284 55.49 36.53 -16.28
N LYS A 285 55.37 37.05 -15.07
CA LYS A 285 55.58 38.48 -14.78
C LYS A 285 56.96 38.87 -14.30
N LYS A 286 57.94 37.96 -14.25
CA LYS A 286 59.33 38.29 -13.82
C LYS A 286 60.36 37.49 -14.62
N SER A 287 60.92 38.06 -15.65
CA SER A 287 62.31 37.96 -16.13
C SER A 287 62.44 38.33 -17.59
N ASP A 288 63.15 39.41 -17.83
CA ASP A 288 63.54 39.89 -19.16
C ASP A 288 64.93 39.31 -19.49
N SER A 289 64.98 38.29 -20.31
CA SER A 289 66.07 37.92 -21.21
C SER A 289 65.93 36.41 -21.62
N ASP A 290 65.72 36.17 -22.89
CA ASP A 290 65.57 34.89 -23.61
C ASP A 290 64.15 34.60 -24.11
N LYS A 291 63.65 35.53 -24.94
CA LYS A 291 62.20 35.67 -25.17
C LYS A 291 61.59 34.75 -26.22
N LEU A 292 62.32 34.12 -27.11
CA LEU A 292 61.69 33.43 -28.24
C LEU A 292 61.53 31.92 -28.08
N ASN A 293 62.47 31.22 -27.53
CA ASN A 293 62.40 29.76 -27.41
C ASN A 293 61.62 29.27 -26.18
N ASP A 294 61.60 30.10 -25.11
CA ASP A 294 60.91 29.80 -23.86
C ASP A 294 59.39 30.07 -23.97
N ASN A 295 58.99 31.06 -24.78
CA ASN A 295 57.58 31.32 -25.05
C ASN A 295 56.89 30.19 -25.84
N PHE A 296 57.56 29.63 -26.83
CA PHE A 296 57.02 28.48 -27.58
C PHE A 296 56.86 27.21 -26.72
N ARG A 297 57.81 26.93 -25.78
CA ARG A 297 57.71 25.80 -24.87
C ARG A 297 56.61 26.00 -23.83
N LYS A 298 56.43 27.23 -23.34
CA LYS A 298 55.41 27.57 -22.33
C LYS A 298 54.01 27.67 -22.94
N GLU A 299 53.85 28.15 -24.17
CA GLU A 299 52.58 28.09 -24.89
C GLU A 299 52.16 26.65 -25.20
N ARG A 300 53.09 25.79 -25.62
CA ARG A 300 52.81 24.33 -25.76
C ARG A 300 52.43 23.65 -24.46
N ALA A 301 53.12 23.98 -23.35
CA ALA A 301 52.76 23.44 -22.04
C ALA A 301 51.39 23.91 -21.55
N SER A 302 51.09 25.20 -21.74
CA SER A 302 49.77 25.78 -21.41
C SER A 302 48.64 25.20 -22.31
N SER A 303 48.90 25.00 -23.59
CA SER A 303 47.99 24.39 -24.55
C SER A 303 47.73 22.90 -24.20
N ASN A 304 48.78 22.15 -23.83
CA ASN A 304 48.63 20.76 -23.40
C ASN A 304 47.84 20.62 -22.08
N ILE A 305 48.01 21.53 -21.13
CA ILE A 305 47.25 21.56 -19.88
C ILE A 305 45.80 21.97 -20.12
N ALA A 306 45.57 22.93 -21.04
CA ALA A 306 44.19 23.30 -21.45
C ALA A 306 43.50 22.17 -22.22
N GLY A 307 44.23 21.44 -23.09
CA GLY A 307 43.74 20.26 -23.76
C GLY A 307 43.38 19.11 -22.79
N ALA A 308 44.22 18.90 -21.76
CA ALA A 308 43.93 17.94 -20.71
C ALA A 308 42.66 18.30 -19.89
N ALA A 309 42.48 19.58 -19.57
CA ALA A 309 41.26 20.06 -18.89
C ALA A 309 40.01 19.89 -19.79
N GLY A 310 40.14 20.20 -21.09
CA GLY A 310 39.07 19.98 -22.08
C GLY A 310 38.69 18.48 -22.25
N GLY A 311 39.67 17.59 -22.20
CA GLY A 311 39.44 16.14 -22.24
C GLY A 311 38.70 15.63 -20.99
N VAL A 312 38.97 16.21 -19.81
CA VAL A 312 38.25 15.88 -18.57
C VAL A 312 36.83 16.44 -18.61
N GLU A 313 36.63 17.65 -19.13
CA GLU A 313 35.29 18.23 -19.29
C GLU A 313 34.45 17.46 -20.31
N SER A 314 35.07 16.96 -21.40
CA SER A 314 34.40 16.08 -22.35
C SER A 314 33.98 14.76 -21.72
N ARG A 315 34.85 14.15 -20.89
CA ARG A 315 34.51 12.93 -20.11
C ARG A 315 33.40 13.18 -19.10
N LEU A 316 33.37 14.35 -18.43
CA LEU A 316 32.30 14.73 -17.53
C LEU A 316 30.94 14.84 -18.25
N ARG A 317 30.92 15.34 -19.50
CA ARG A 317 29.70 15.42 -20.33
C ARG A 317 29.25 14.06 -20.87
N GLN A 318 30.18 13.13 -21.01
CA GLN A 318 29.93 11.77 -21.50
C GLN A 318 29.61 10.79 -20.37
N LEU A 319 29.72 11.21 -19.10
CA LEU A 319 29.32 10.36 -17.99
C LEU A 319 27.80 10.29 -17.98
N ASP A 320 27.27 9.15 -18.41
CA ASP A 320 25.84 8.84 -18.27
C ASP A 320 25.47 8.92 -16.78
N GLU A 321 24.61 9.87 -16.46
CA GLU A 321 24.05 9.94 -15.12
C GLU A 321 23.09 8.77 -14.96
N PRO A 322 23.43 7.78 -14.11
CA PRO A 322 22.52 6.65 -13.90
C PRO A 322 21.24 7.22 -13.28
N GLU A 323 20.13 6.59 -13.66
CA GLU A 323 18.85 6.90 -13.06
C GLU A 323 19.00 6.98 -11.54
N ARG A 324 18.71 8.13 -10.99
CA ARG A 324 18.75 8.31 -9.54
C ARG A 324 17.80 7.27 -8.99
N VAL A 325 18.32 6.35 -8.19
CA VAL A 325 17.43 5.66 -7.27
C VAL A 325 16.80 6.82 -6.50
N GLU A 326 15.59 7.22 -6.89
CA GLU A 326 14.76 7.95 -5.96
C GLU A 326 14.76 7.03 -4.75
N ASP A 327 15.47 7.43 -3.72
CA ASP A 327 15.34 6.76 -2.45
C ASP A 327 13.84 6.69 -2.25
N GLU A 328 13.24 5.50 -2.48
CA GLU A 328 11.96 5.20 -1.85
C GLU A 328 12.24 5.65 -0.46
N ILE A 329 11.63 6.74 -0.10
CA ILE A 329 12.02 7.57 1.02
C ILE A 329 12.30 6.58 2.12
N ALA A 330 13.60 6.32 2.39
CA ALA A 330 13.97 5.47 3.49
C ALA A 330 13.44 6.23 4.70
N ILE A 331 12.20 5.91 5.06
CA ILE A 331 11.52 6.47 6.22
C ILE A 331 12.40 6.02 7.38
N LYS A 332 13.44 6.82 7.64
CA LYS A 332 14.26 6.62 8.83
C LYS A 332 13.42 7.10 9.99
N PHE A 333 12.59 6.20 10.47
CA PHE A 333 12.07 6.34 11.81
C PHE A 333 13.27 6.27 12.75
N ALA A 334 13.75 7.39 13.20
CA ALA A 334 14.58 7.44 14.38
C ALA A 334 13.65 7.89 15.51
N PHE A 335 13.28 6.97 16.37
CA PHE A 335 12.76 7.37 17.67
C PHE A 335 13.97 7.84 18.48
N ASP A 336 13.99 9.11 18.85
CA ASP A 336 15.02 9.64 19.75
C ASP A 336 15.05 8.83 21.05
N GLU A 337 16.18 8.85 21.75
CA GLU A 337 16.35 8.06 22.98
C GLU A 337 15.25 8.37 23.99
N VAL A 338 14.49 7.34 24.34
CA VAL A 338 13.47 7.40 25.38
C VAL A 338 14.16 7.63 26.72
N SER A 339 13.93 8.77 27.34
CA SER A 339 14.58 9.18 28.61
C SER A 339 14.01 8.46 29.85
N SER A 340 13.25 7.37 29.68
CA SER A 340 12.47 6.80 30.78
C SER A 340 13.28 5.86 31.68
N LYS A 341 13.56 6.33 32.89
CA LYS A 341 13.85 5.50 34.06
C LYS A 341 12.56 4.95 34.71
N LYS A 342 11.44 4.91 33.97
CA LYS A 342 10.11 4.58 34.52
C LYS A 342 9.95 3.08 34.65
N HIS A 343 9.43 2.61 35.80
CA HIS A 343 9.21 1.20 36.07
C HIS A 343 7.98 0.63 35.32
N SER A 344 6.96 1.46 35.04
CA SER A 344 5.75 1.08 34.32
C SER A 344 5.23 2.27 33.51
N LEU A 345 4.90 2.02 32.24
CA LEU A 345 4.30 3.03 31.33
C LEU A 345 2.77 2.98 31.40
N ILE A 346 2.23 1.78 31.47
CA ILE A 346 0.80 1.53 31.67
C ILE A 346 0.62 0.18 32.36
N SER A 347 -0.28 0.11 33.33
CA SER A 347 -0.69 -1.12 34.00
C SER A 347 -2.20 -1.26 33.89
N VAL A 348 -2.65 -2.41 33.41
CA VAL A 348 -4.05 -2.79 33.28
C VAL A 348 -4.27 -4.02 34.16
N GLN A 349 -5.21 -3.95 35.12
CA GLN A 349 -5.46 -5.00 36.08
C GLN A 349 -6.92 -5.46 36.02
N SER A 350 -7.12 -6.74 35.67
CA SER A 350 -8.42 -7.42 35.60
C SER A 350 -9.51 -6.58 34.90
N LEU A 351 -9.10 -5.90 33.81
CA LEU A 351 -9.99 -4.99 33.09
C LEU A 351 -11.01 -5.77 32.29
N SER A 352 -12.28 -5.51 32.57
CA SER A 352 -13.42 -6.00 31.79
C SER A 352 -14.27 -4.82 31.37
N ILE A 353 -14.70 -4.77 30.12
CA ILE A 353 -15.55 -3.73 29.56
C ILE A 353 -16.73 -4.33 28.81
N SER A 354 -17.86 -3.63 28.77
CA SER A 354 -19.00 -4.00 27.94
C SER A 354 -19.69 -2.76 27.42
N HIS A 355 -20.09 -2.77 26.14
CA HIS A 355 -20.98 -1.78 25.54
C HIS A 355 -22.43 -2.25 25.53
N ASP A 356 -22.64 -3.56 25.44
CA ASP A 356 -23.91 -4.24 25.62
C ASP A 356 -23.76 -5.23 26.77
N ARG A 357 -24.67 -5.24 27.73
CA ARG A 357 -24.60 -6.11 28.91
C ARG A 357 -24.42 -7.61 28.59
N GLU A 358 -24.66 -7.99 27.34
CA GLU A 358 -24.54 -9.38 26.85
C GLU A 358 -23.12 -9.80 26.51
N LYS A 359 -22.24 -8.86 26.06
CA LYS A 359 -20.87 -9.21 25.64
C LYS A 359 -19.82 -8.49 26.48
N ILE A 360 -19.20 -9.22 27.42
CA ILE A 360 -18.11 -8.72 28.26
C ILE A 360 -16.77 -9.07 27.62
N ILE A 361 -15.92 -8.05 27.44
CA ILE A 361 -14.55 -8.20 26.99
C ILE A 361 -13.63 -8.27 28.21
N GLY A 362 -12.77 -9.27 28.29
CA GLY A 362 -11.87 -9.47 29.42
C GLY A 362 -12.32 -10.61 30.37
N PRO A 363 -11.72 -10.72 31.57
CA PRO A 363 -10.75 -9.80 32.19
C PRO A 363 -9.36 -9.82 31.57
N VAL A 364 -8.80 -8.64 31.31
CA VAL A 364 -7.46 -8.50 30.72
C VAL A 364 -6.51 -7.89 31.75
N THR A 365 -5.30 -8.48 31.86
CA THR A 365 -4.27 -7.97 32.78
C THR A 365 -2.93 -7.94 32.05
N PHE A 366 -2.28 -6.79 32.02
CA PHE A 366 -0.92 -6.62 31.50
C PHE A 366 -0.25 -5.37 32.05
N ASN A 367 1.08 -5.35 31.95
CA ASN A 367 1.89 -4.21 32.35
C ASN A 367 2.96 -3.94 31.31
N VAL A 368 3.02 -2.72 30.80
CA VAL A 368 3.99 -2.31 29.78
C VAL A 368 5.11 -1.53 30.41
N ARG A 369 6.33 -1.97 30.21
CA ARG A 369 7.59 -1.31 30.61
C ARG A 369 8.32 -0.81 29.35
N PRO A 370 9.28 0.09 29.49
CA PRO A 370 10.18 0.40 28.38
C PRO A 370 10.85 -0.87 27.83
N GLY A 371 10.79 -1.03 26.52
CA GLY A 371 11.29 -2.21 25.80
C GLY A 371 10.28 -3.32 25.60
N ASP A 372 9.15 -3.31 26.30
CA ASP A 372 8.10 -4.31 26.10
C ASP A 372 7.30 -4.03 24.82
N LYS A 373 6.99 -5.09 24.09
CA LYS A 373 6.11 -5.06 22.90
C LYS A 373 5.01 -6.10 23.07
N ILE A 374 3.83 -5.64 23.45
CA ILE A 374 2.68 -6.49 23.77
C ILE A 374 1.76 -6.57 22.56
N LEU A 375 1.49 -7.78 22.09
CA LEU A 375 0.52 -8.08 21.04
C LEU A 375 -0.82 -8.48 21.66
N ILE A 376 -1.89 -7.76 21.31
CA ILE A 376 -3.27 -8.14 21.65
C ILE A 376 -3.86 -8.88 20.46
N GLN A 377 -4.23 -10.16 20.67
CA GLN A 377 -4.84 -11.03 19.67
C GLN A 377 -6.27 -11.39 20.02
N GLY A 378 -7.11 -11.62 19.03
CA GLY A 378 -8.50 -12.04 19.16
C GLY A 378 -9.22 -11.96 17.82
N GLU A 379 -10.37 -12.62 17.72
CA GLU A 379 -11.21 -12.61 16.51
C GLU A 379 -11.70 -11.20 16.17
N ASN A 380 -12.15 -11.01 14.93
CA ASN A 380 -12.78 -9.76 14.55
C ASN A 380 -14.08 -9.56 15.35
N GLY A 381 -14.24 -8.34 15.91
CA GLY A 381 -15.37 -8.04 16.79
C GLY A 381 -15.21 -8.57 18.23
N SER A 382 -14.04 -9.12 18.63
CA SER A 382 -13.77 -9.48 20.05
C SER A 382 -13.63 -8.25 20.94
N GLY A 383 -13.49 -7.04 20.36
CA GLY A 383 -13.45 -5.78 21.11
C GLY A 383 -12.05 -5.21 21.32
N LYS A 384 -11.05 -5.65 20.56
CA LYS A 384 -9.65 -5.15 20.63
C LYS A 384 -9.58 -3.61 20.58
N SER A 385 -10.18 -3.00 19.55
CA SER A 385 -10.21 -1.53 19.39
C SER A 385 -11.00 -0.84 20.49
N SER A 386 -12.10 -1.44 20.98
CA SER A 386 -12.88 -0.90 22.11
C SER A 386 -12.06 -0.88 23.39
N LEU A 387 -11.30 -1.94 23.66
CA LEU A 387 -10.37 -2.04 24.78
C LEU A 387 -9.29 -0.94 24.70
N LEU A 388 -8.64 -0.77 23.55
CA LEU A 388 -7.62 0.26 23.35
C LEU A 388 -8.19 1.66 23.48
N ASN A 389 -9.36 1.94 22.90
CA ASN A 389 -10.04 3.23 23.04
C ASN A 389 -10.40 3.56 24.49
N PHE A 390 -10.86 2.57 25.27
CA PHE A 390 -11.13 2.76 26.69
C PHE A 390 -9.85 3.02 27.49
N ILE A 391 -8.78 2.28 27.22
CA ILE A 391 -7.47 2.51 27.84
C ILE A 391 -6.97 3.92 27.57
N MET A 392 -7.22 4.44 26.37
CA MET A 392 -6.85 5.82 26.01
C MET A 392 -7.77 6.87 26.65
N GLY A 393 -8.98 6.51 27.03
CA GLY A 393 -10.01 7.43 27.55
C GLY A 393 -10.84 8.09 26.44
N ASN A 394 -10.86 7.50 25.24
CA ASN A 394 -11.59 8.03 24.08
C ASN A 394 -13.07 7.61 24.07
N ASN A 395 -13.44 6.59 24.82
CA ASN A 395 -14.82 6.14 25.00
C ASN A 395 -15.12 5.77 26.45
N THR A 396 -16.40 5.75 26.79
CA THR A 396 -16.88 5.31 28.12
C THR A 396 -17.82 4.15 27.88
N PRO A 397 -17.44 2.89 28.23
CA PRO A 397 -18.33 1.76 28.14
C PRO A 397 -19.45 1.88 29.18
N GLU A 398 -20.60 1.24 28.94
CA GLU A 398 -21.71 1.18 29.90
C GLU A 398 -21.31 0.49 31.21
N TYR A 399 -20.43 -0.49 31.10
CA TYR A 399 -19.91 -1.22 32.25
C TYR A 399 -18.39 -1.40 32.11
N HIS A 400 -17.69 -1.17 33.20
CA HIS A 400 -16.29 -1.54 33.32
C HIS A 400 -15.97 -2.01 34.74
N ARG A 401 -15.00 -2.92 34.82
CA ARG A 401 -14.42 -3.41 36.08
C ARG A 401 -12.92 -3.55 35.90
N GLY A 402 -12.16 -3.31 36.96
CA GLY A 402 -10.70 -3.34 36.91
C GLY A 402 -10.10 -1.94 36.98
N GLU A 403 -8.79 -1.87 36.88
CA GLU A 403 -8.03 -0.63 37.08
C GLU A 403 -7.04 -0.40 35.95
N ILE A 404 -6.91 0.87 35.51
CA ILE A 404 -5.91 1.32 34.55
C ILE A 404 -5.05 2.38 35.24
N LYS A 405 -3.74 2.14 35.34
CA LYS A 405 -2.76 3.10 35.85
C LYS A 405 -1.82 3.50 34.74
N LYS A 406 -1.82 4.78 34.37
CA LYS A 406 -0.85 5.36 33.42
C LYS A 406 0.34 5.89 34.22
N GLY A 407 1.55 5.68 33.70
CA GLY A 407 2.77 6.22 34.30
C GLY A 407 2.73 7.76 34.36
N GLU A 408 3.23 8.34 35.45
CA GLU A 408 3.29 9.79 35.59
C GLU A 408 4.09 10.42 34.44
N ASN A 409 3.48 11.40 33.76
CA ASN A 409 4.05 12.09 32.61
C ASN A 409 4.49 11.17 31.44
N ALA A 410 3.92 9.98 31.31
CA ALA A 410 4.18 9.12 30.15
C ALA A 410 3.57 9.75 28.89
N LYS A 411 4.39 9.98 27.87
CA LYS A 411 3.94 10.43 26.55
C LYS A 411 3.41 9.22 25.79
N ILE A 412 2.10 9.15 25.63
CA ILE A 412 1.43 8.04 24.92
C ILE A 412 0.92 8.56 23.60
N ILE A 413 1.24 7.87 22.51
CA ILE A 413 0.66 8.12 21.18
C ILE A 413 -0.17 6.90 20.77
N TYR A 414 -1.37 7.17 20.28
CA TYR A 414 -2.31 6.16 19.82
C TYR A 414 -2.66 6.37 18.34
N MET A 415 -2.44 5.33 17.55
CA MET A 415 -2.90 5.23 16.18
C MET A 415 -4.08 4.27 16.14
N ASN A 416 -5.27 4.82 15.93
CA ASN A 416 -6.50 4.03 15.86
C ASN A 416 -6.66 3.36 14.48
N GLN A 417 -7.53 2.35 14.41
CA GLN A 417 -7.80 1.59 13.18
C GLN A 417 -8.22 2.47 11.98
N SER A 418 -8.98 3.55 12.22
CA SER A 418 -9.40 4.48 11.15
C SER A 418 -8.29 5.45 10.73
N GLN A 419 -7.14 5.46 11.45
CA GLN A 419 -6.03 6.38 11.20
C GLN A 419 -6.46 7.84 11.12
N SER A 420 -7.44 8.21 11.96
CA SER A 420 -8.07 9.53 11.93
C SER A 420 -7.12 10.61 12.45
N LEU A 421 -7.04 11.71 11.70
CA LEU A 421 -6.31 12.91 12.11
C LEU A 421 -7.20 13.83 12.95
N PRO A 422 -6.63 14.55 13.94
CA PRO A 422 -7.41 15.39 14.86
C PRO A 422 -8.08 16.58 14.17
N LEU A 423 -7.43 17.20 13.19
CA LEU A 423 -7.93 18.38 12.47
C LEU A 423 -8.40 17.97 11.07
N LYS A 424 -9.67 17.53 10.95
CA LYS A 424 -10.23 16.95 9.71
C LYS A 424 -10.26 17.92 8.52
N ASP A 425 -10.53 19.20 8.77
CA ASP A 425 -10.64 20.23 7.74
C ASP A 425 -9.34 20.96 7.43
N ASN A 426 -8.25 20.62 8.12
CA ASN A 426 -6.94 21.23 7.97
C ASN A 426 -6.01 20.36 7.15
N SER A 427 -4.87 20.93 6.73
CA SER A 427 -3.86 20.23 5.94
C SER A 427 -3.08 19.18 6.75
N PRO A 428 -2.41 18.22 6.09
CA PRO A 428 -1.42 17.34 6.74
C PRO A 428 -0.37 18.10 7.56
N LEU A 429 0.08 19.24 7.06
CA LEU A 429 1.06 20.09 7.72
C LEU A 429 0.52 20.65 9.04
N ASP A 430 -0.72 21.15 9.04
CA ASP A 430 -1.35 21.66 10.25
C ASP A 430 -1.57 20.56 11.28
N ASN A 431 -1.98 19.36 10.81
CA ASN A 431 -2.12 18.19 11.67
C ASN A 431 -0.79 17.77 12.30
N LEU A 432 0.30 17.70 11.52
CA LEU A 432 1.60 17.37 12.06
C LEU A 432 2.07 18.40 13.09
N ARG A 433 1.90 19.68 12.83
CA ARG A 433 2.24 20.76 13.78
C ARG A 433 1.36 20.77 15.02
N TYR A 434 0.08 20.43 14.89
CA TYR A 434 -0.80 20.23 16.04
C TYR A 434 -0.34 19.09 16.94
N LEU A 435 0.03 17.95 16.32
CA LEU A 435 0.53 16.78 17.04
C LEU A 435 1.95 16.98 17.57
N SER A 436 2.75 17.85 16.94
CA SER A 436 4.16 18.13 17.27
C SER A 436 4.41 19.65 17.35
N PRO A 437 3.93 20.35 18.41
CA PRO A 437 3.92 21.82 18.48
C PRO A 437 5.31 22.47 18.49
N LYS A 438 6.36 21.73 18.83
CA LYS A 438 7.75 22.22 18.86
C LYS A 438 8.45 22.15 17.51
N LEU A 439 7.81 21.56 16.50
CA LEU A 439 8.42 21.33 15.20
C LEU A 439 8.38 22.59 14.34
N GLU A 440 9.52 23.02 13.83
CA GLU A 440 9.63 24.15 12.91
C GLU A 440 8.94 23.83 11.57
N LEU A 441 8.41 24.89 10.92
CA LEU A 441 7.64 24.74 9.65
C LEU A 441 8.45 24.01 8.57
N HIS A 442 9.71 24.38 8.39
CA HIS A 442 10.59 23.79 7.38
C HIS A 442 10.83 22.30 7.64
N ASP A 443 11.06 21.93 8.90
CA ASP A 443 11.30 20.55 9.29
C ASP A 443 10.03 19.71 9.16
N ALA A 444 8.86 20.27 9.49
CA ALA A 444 7.57 19.62 9.31
C ALA A 444 7.33 19.25 7.84
N ILE A 445 7.59 20.18 6.91
CA ILE A 445 7.47 19.91 5.47
C ILE A 445 8.46 18.83 5.03
N ASN A 446 9.72 18.92 5.44
CA ASN A 446 10.75 17.96 5.08
C ASN A 446 10.43 16.54 5.60
N ILE A 447 9.89 16.44 6.81
CA ILE A 447 9.49 15.18 7.39
C ILE A 447 8.31 14.58 6.59
N LEU A 448 7.26 15.35 6.31
CA LEU A 448 6.13 14.86 5.50
C LEU A 448 6.57 14.40 4.10
N ILE A 449 7.51 15.11 3.47
CA ILE A 449 8.12 14.68 2.21
C ILE A 449 8.88 13.36 2.40
N ARG A 450 9.63 13.20 3.49
CA ARG A 450 10.33 11.93 3.81
C ARG A 450 9.37 10.76 4.02
N PHE A 451 8.16 11.02 4.47
CA PHE A 451 7.10 10.03 4.59
C PHE A 451 6.30 9.82 3.29
N GLY A 452 6.74 10.42 2.17
CA GLY A 452 6.18 10.19 0.84
C GLY A 452 4.87 10.92 0.59
N LEU A 453 4.65 12.06 1.24
CA LEU A 453 3.59 12.98 0.85
C LEU A 453 4.13 13.99 -0.17
N ASP A 454 3.40 14.24 -1.22
CA ASP A 454 3.78 15.27 -2.18
C ASP A 454 3.53 16.69 -1.64
N LYS A 455 4.21 17.68 -2.22
CA LYS A 455 4.16 19.06 -1.73
C LYS A 455 2.77 19.70 -1.81
N ARG A 456 1.94 19.29 -2.78
CA ARG A 456 0.58 19.81 -2.92
C ARG A 456 -0.31 19.22 -1.84
N THR A 457 -0.26 17.92 -1.66
CA THR A 457 -0.99 17.22 -0.59
C THR A 457 -0.65 17.80 0.78
N ILE A 458 0.63 18.08 1.05
CA ILE A 458 1.09 18.60 2.36
C ILE A 458 0.38 19.90 2.75
N SER A 459 0.15 20.82 1.82
CA SER A 459 -0.31 22.19 2.14
C SER A 459 -1.73 22.51 1.73
N SER A 460 -2.31 21.81 0.75
CA SER A 460 -3.59 22.20 0.14
C SER A 460 -4.71 21.17 0.25
N THR A 461 -4.39 19.90 0.56
CA THR A 461 -5.40 18.85 0.72
C THR A 461 -5.90 18.82 2.16
N LYS A 462 -7.21 18.72 2.36
CA LYS A 462 -7.79 18.54 3.69
C LYS A 462 -7.55 17.13 4.21
N ALA A 463 -7.38 16.97 5.51
CA ALA A 463 -7.15 15.67 6.13
C ALA A 463 -8.29 14.66 5.89
N ILE A 464 -9.53 15.15 5.73
CA ILE A 464 -10.69 14.31 5.44
C ILE A 464 -10.61 13.70 4.01
N ASP A 465 -9.97 14.40 3.07
CA ASP A 465 -9.85 14.00 1.67
C ASP A 465 -8.61 13.11 1.41
N LEU A 466 -7.77 12.92 2.42
CA LEU A 466 -6.60 12.04 2.32
C LEU A 466 -7.01 10.57 2.25
N SER A 467 -6.25 9.79 1.52
CA SER A 467 -6.32 8.32 1.59
C SER A 467 -5.93 7.82 2.99
N GLY A 468 -6.34 6.58 3.32
CA GLY A 468 -5.95 5.95 4.58
C GLY A 468 -4.43 5.92 4.77
N GLY A 469 -3.69 5.55 3.72
CA GLY A 469 -2.23 5.51 3.75
C GLY A 469 -1.58 6.89 3.97
N GLU A 470 -2.11 7.94 3.37
CA GLU A 470 -1.59 9.31 3.59
C GLU A 470 -1.84 9.78 5.03
N ARG A 471 -3.02 9.49 5.59
CA ARG A 471 -3.30 9.78 7.01
C ARG A 471 -2.36 9.04 7.95
N ALA A 472 -2.14 7.74 7.69
CA ALA A 472 -1.18 6.94 8.44
C ALA A 472 0.24 7.54 8.41
N LYS A 473 0.71 7.97 7.23
CA LYS A 473 2.02 8.62 7.08
C LYS A 473 2.16 9.89 7.92
N VAL A 474 1.11 10.71 8.02
CA VAL A 474 1.10 11.90 8.91
C VAL A 474 1.22 11.50 10.38
N LEU A 475 0.48 10.47 10.82
CA LEU A 475 0.54 9.97 12.20
C LEU A 475 1.93 9.39 12.52
N LEU A 476 2.49 8.61 11.60
CA LEU A 476 3.83 8.06 11.73
C LEU A 476 4.91 9.15 11.77
N ALA A 477 4.76 10.21 10.97
CA ALA A 477 5.61 11.41 11.05
C ALA A 477 5.52 12.06 12.43
N ALA A 478 4.32 12.22 12.99
CA ALA A 478 4.14 12.75 14.34
C ALA A 478 4.76 11.85 15.41
N MET A 479 4.68 10.53 15.28
CA MET A 479 5.32 9.58 16.19
C MET A 479 6.85 9.72 16.16
N SER A 480 7.43 9.89 14.98
CA SER A 480 8.90 10.04 14.84
C SER A 480 9.46 11.33 15.44
N THR A 481 8.62 12.38 15.57
CA THR A 481 9.05 13.70 16.07
C THR A 481 8.82 13.91 17.56
N ASN A 482 7.96 13.12 18.17
CA ASN A 482 7.55 13.32 19.57
C ASN A 482 8.27 12.44 20.59
N SER A 483 9.09 11.49 20.17
CA SER A 483 9.78 10.54 21.04
C SER A 483 8.86 10.00 22.15
N PRO A 484 7.76 9.30 21.82
CA PRO A 484 6.80 8.81 22.80
C PRO A 484 7.45 7.78 23.74
N ASP A 485 6.97 7.70 24.98
CA ASP A 485 7.36 6.64 25.92
C ASP A 485 6.61 5.33 25.62
N LEU A 486 5.34 5.44 25.18
CA LEU A 486 4.46 4.33 24.82
C LEU A 486 3.76 4.60 23.50
N ILE A 487 3.82 3.63 22.60
CA ILE A 487 3.09 3.63 21.32
C ILE A 487 1.99 2.57 21.39
N ILE A 488 0.78 2.97 21.03
CA ILE A 488 -0.36 2.04 20.88
C ILE A 488 -0.79 2.06 19.42
N LEU A 489 -0.78 0.90 18.78
CA LEU A 489 -1.06 0.72 17.36
C LEU A 489 -2.22 -0.25 17.17
N ASP A 490 -3.28 0.20 16.52
CA ASP A 490 -4.45 -0.61 16.18
C ASP A 490 -4.51 -0.82 14.66
N GLU A 491 -4.11 -2.01 14.21
CA GLU A 491 -3.97 -2.42 12.81
C GLU A 491 -3.13 -1.43 11.97
N PRO A 492 -1.86 -1.17 12.36
CA PRO A 492 -1.05 -0.13 11.74
C PRO A 492 -0.65 -0.42 10.30
N THR A 493 -0.67 -1.69 9.88
CA THR A 493 -0.30 -2.12 8.54
C THR A 493 -1.39 -1.87 7.51
N ASN A 494 -2.64 -1.70 7.94
CA ASN A 494 -3.76 -1.41 7.06
C ASN A 494 -3.52 -0.10 6.29
N ASN A 495 -3.78 -0.13 4.98
CA ASN A 495 -3.61 0.99 4.05
C ASN A 495 -2.15 1.49 3.87
N LEU A 496 -1.14 0.85 4.47
CA LEU A 496 0.26 1.18 4.23
C LEU A 496 0.80 0.35 3.06
N ASP A 497 1.67 0.98 2.26
CA ASP A 497 2.43 0.25 1.25
C ASP A 497 3.58 -0.53 1.89
N ILE A 498 4.03 -1.57 1.20
CA ILE A 498 5.07 -2.48 1.71
C ILE A 498 6.34 -1.75 2.17
N PRO A 499 6.88 -0.74 1.43
CA PRO A 499 8.03 0.02 1.91
C PRO A 499 7.79 0.77 3.23
N THR A 500 6.59 1.30 3.44
CA THR A 500 6.22 1.98 4.69
C THR A 500 6.09 0.98 5.84
N ILE A 501 5.54 -0.22 5.59
CA ILE A 501 5.46 -1.30 6.57
C ILE A 501 6.87 -1.74 6.98
N GLU A 502 7.77 -2.00 6.02
CA GLU A 502 9.17 -2.39 6.29
C GLU A 502 9.91 -1.33 7.13
N ALA A 503 9.69 -0.04 6.82
CA ALA A 503 10.28 1.05 7.60
C ALA A 503 9.72 1.11 9.04
N LEU A 504 8.41 0.87 9.21
CA LEU A 504 7.77 0.80 10.53
C LEU A 504 8.29 -0.39 11.35
N GLU A 505 8.47 -1.55 10.73
CA GLU A 505 9.07 -2.73 11.36
C GLU A 505 10.47 -2.45 11.89
N LEU A 506 11.33 -1.87 11.04
CA LEU A 506 12.70 -1.50 11.44
C LEU A 506 12.69 -0.52 12.62
N ALA A 507 11.82 0.49 12.58
CA ALA A 507 11.72 1.48 13.63
C ALA A 507 11.23 0.88 14.95
N LEU A 508 10.15 0.08 14.91
CA LEU A 508 9.62 -0.61 16.08
C LEU A 508 10.61 -1.65 16.60
N GLY A 509 11.35 -2.33 15.72
CA GLY A 509 12.43 -3.25 16.10
C GLY A 509 13.48 -2.60 16.97
N GLN A 510 13.85 -1.35 16.67
CA GLN A 510 14.85 -0.57 17.39
C GLN A 510 14.29 0.28 18.53
N TYR A 511 12.97 0.41 18.62
CA TYR A 511 12.31 1.25 19.61
C TYR A 511 12.51 0.73 21.03
N LYS A 512 13.00 1.60 21.91
CA LYS A 512 13.31 1.30 23.32
C LYS A 512 12.18 1.65 24.30
N GLY A 513 11.12 2.30 23.84
CA GLY A 513 9.93 2.53 24.64
C GLY A 513 9.01 1.31 24.67
N GLY A 514 7.84 1.45 25.27
CA GLY A 514 6.82 0.41 25.30
C GLY A 514 5.93 0.45 24.06
N ALA A 515 5.44 -0.70 23.60
CA ALA A 515 4.46 -0.77 22.52
C ALA A 515 3.31 -1.73 22.87
N VAL A 516 2.08 -1.33 22.56
CA VAL A 516 0.90 -2.21 22.55
C VAL A 516 0.35 -2.24 21.13
N ILE A 517 0.21 -3.42 20.57
CA ILE A 517 -0.03 -3.60 19.14
C ILE A 517 -1.18 -4.55 18.94
N VAL A 518 -2.09 -4.20 18.06
CA VAL A 518 -3.10 -5.09 17.46
C VAL A 518 -2.73 -5.21 15.99
N SER A 519 -2.50 -6.41 15.50
CA SER A 519 -2.24 -6.66 14.07
C SER A 519 -2.54 -8.11 13.72
N HIS A 520 -2.97 -8.33 12.48
CA HIS A 520 -3.12 -9.65 11.85
C HIS A 520 -1.97 -9.96 10.88
N ASP A 521 -1.10 -9.00 10.56
CA ASP A 521 0.07 -9.20 9.69
C ASP A 521 1.15 -10.04 10.41
N GLN A 522 1.29 -11.31 10.00
CA GLN A 522 2.21 -12.26 10.63
C GLN A 522 3.69 -11.87 10.43
N ASP A 523 4.04 -11.34 9.25
CA ASP A 523 5.41 -10.87 8.98
C ASP A 523 5.75 -9.65 9.83
N PHE A 524 4.83 -8.70 9.95
CA PHE A 524 4.97 -7.54 10.83
C PHE A 524 5.19 -7.97 12.29
N ILE A 525 4.33 -8.84 12.81
CA ILE A 525 4.42 -9.37 14.18
C ILE A 525 5.78 -10.04 14.43
N LYS A 526 6.26 -10.83 13.47
CA LYS A 526 7.55 -11.53 13.57
C LYS A 526 8.73 -10.55 13.57
N ASN A 527 8.69 -9.52 12.72
CA ASN A 527 9.81 -8.60 12.50
C ASN A 527 9.99 -7.57 13.62
N ILE A 528 8.92 -7.18 14.32
CA ILE A 528 8.99 -6.18 15.40
C ILE A 528 9.49 -6.74 16.74
N GLY A 529 9.55 -8.06 16.92
CA GLY A 529 10.06 -8.70 18.15
C GLY A 529 9.11 -8.56 19.34
N ILE A 530 7.91 -9.17 19.25
CA ILE A 530 6.91 -9.21 20.32
C ILE A 530 7.48 -9.89 21.57
N THR A 531 7.29 -9.28 22.75
CA THR A 531 7.73 -9.79 24.05
C THR A 531 6.64 -10.58 24.77
N GLU A 532 5.37 -10.21 24.57
CA GLU A 532 4.21 -10.84 25.22
C GLU A 532 3.01 -10.86 24.29
N LYS A 533 2.19 -11.91 24.36
CA LYS A 533 0.92 -12.05 23.62
C LYS A 533 -0.24 -12.19 24.58
N ILE A 534 -1.27 -11.39 24.38
CA ILE A 534 -2.50 -11.38 25.16
C ILE A 534 -3.66 -11.77 24.26
N LYS A 535 -4.42 -12.76 24.64
CA LYS A 535 -5.59 -13.21 23.88
C LYS A 535 -6.87 -12.69 24.56
N ILE A 536 -7.78 -12.09 23.75
CA ILE A 536 -9.09 -11.58 24.19
C ILE A 536 -10.22 -12.17 23.36
#